data_2dd5d8a96c84783ac03309298c11ddc4
#
_entry.id   2dd5d8a96c84783ac03309298c11ddc4
#
_cell.length_a   1.000
_cell.length_b   1.000
_cell.length_c   1.000
_cell.angle_alpha   90.00
_cell.angle_beta   90.00
_cell.angle_gamma   90.00
#
_symmetry.space_group_name_H-M   'P 1'
#
loop_
_entity.id
_entity.type
_entity.pdbx_description
1 polymer ?
#
loop_
_entity_poly.entity_id
_entity_poly.type
_entity_poly.pdbx_seq_one_letter_code
_entity_poly.pdbx_strand_id
1 'polypeptide(L)'
;MRILIAGTVRNCEKTLSDSIKYLDDAFKFVSKIEYLIIESDSQDNTIEYLNLIKNSKKNFNFKSFGKLRNTIPERTKRIAFCRNEYLKYLRSEKYSEMQYLVVADFDGVINEINESKVKSSFKKLDWDVCTANCSDYYYDIYALRHPYWSPNDCMIAAKENEKLGLKKSQSIFYSVYSRMINLNKYPSFIEVDSAFGGLAIYKISSIPKNAKYIGVDKNNNQTCEHVLFHEFIKNSGGKIFINPQMIIGKAPHEHVRYKKHFGRIIFFFKTEIIYLLEKNQLIKLILRNIRKIIKK
;
A
#
# COMPACT_ATOMS: atom_id res chain seq x y z
N MET A 1 1.05 24.70 9.54
CA MET A 1 1.01 23.63 8.50
C MET A 1 -0.43 23.40 8.08
N ARG A 2 -0.72 23.38 6.77
CA ARG A 2 -2.06 23.18 6.21
C ARG A 2 -2.05 21.91 5.36
N ILE A 3 -3.01 21.02 5.58
CA ILE A 3 -3.03 19.71 4.92
C ILE A 3 -4.39 19.42 4.27
N LEU A 4 -4.35 18.71 3.14
CA LEU A 4 -5.49 18.05 2.54
C LEU A 4 -5.37 16.53 2.81
N ILE A 5 -6.32 15.94 3.51
CA ILE A 5 -6.43 14.49 3.67
C ILE A 5 -7.36 13.99 2.57
N ALA A 6 -6.85 13.11 1.73
CA ALA A 6 -7.59 12.52 0.62
C ALA A 6 -7.55 11.00 0.65
N GLY A 7 -8.61 10.37 0.16
CA GLY A 7 -8.68 8.91 0.04
C GLY A 7 -9.75 8.45 -0.91
N THR A 8 -9.67 7.16 -1.26
CA THR A 8 -10.69 6.49 -2.06
C THR A 8 -11.42 5.47 -1.18
N VAL A 9 -12.74 5.44 -1.22
CA VAL A 9 -13.54 4.55 -0.36
C VAL A 9 -14.50 3.70 -1.18
N ARG A 10 -14.71 2.47 -0.69
CA ARG A 10 -15.74 1.55 -1.14
C ARG A 10 -16.07 0.57 -0.02
N ASN A 11 -17.34 0.46 0.37
CA ASN A 11 -17.80 -0.43 1.43
C ASN A 11 -17.06 -0.19 2.77
N CYS A 12 -17.03 1.07 3.22
CA CYS A 12 -16.32 1.50 4.42
C CYS A 12 -17.28 1.96 5.55
N GLU A 13 -18.56 1.58 5.51
CA GLU A 13 -19.55 2.02 6.53
C GLU A 13 -19.08 1.81 7.97
N LYS A 14 -18.40 0.70 8.24
CA LYS A 14 -17.97 0.29 9.59
C LYS A 14 -16.67 0.95 10.07
N THR A 15 -15.87 1.49 9.16
CA THR A 15 -14.51 1.93 9.44
C THR A 15 -14.28 3.42 9.20
N LEU A 16 -15.14 4.05 8.40
CA LEU A 16 -14.96 5.43 7.93
C LEU A 16 -14.88 6.44 9.09
N SER A 17 -15.83 6.38 10.03
CA SER A 17 -15.89 7.31 11.16
C SER A 17 -14.69 7.18 12.08
N ASP A 18 -14.28 5.95 12.39
CA ASP A 18 -13.11 5.69 13.24
C ASP A 18 -11.83 6.14 12.56
N SER A 19 -11.67 5.85 11.27
CA SER A 19 -10.50 6.30 10.49
C SER A 19 -10.36 7.83 10.50
N ILE A 20 -11.48 8.56 10.34
CA ILE A 20 -11.47 10.04 10.40
C ILE A 20 -11.08 10.52 11.80
N LYS A 21 -11.61 9.91 12.88
CA LYS A 21 -11.27 10.24 14.26
C LYS A 21 -9.77 10.04 14.52
N TYR A 22 -9.20 8.89 14.11
CA TYR A 22 -7.77 8.64 14.25
C TYR A 22 -6.93 9.67 13.48
N LEU A 23 -7.35 10.05 12.28
CA LEU A 23 -6.65 11.06 11.47
C LEU A 23 -6.77 12.47 12.10
N ASP A 24 -7.94 12.86 12.61
CA ASP A 24 -8.09 14.13 13.33
C ASP A 24 -7.15 14.20 14.55
N ASP A 25 -7.10 13.14 15.36
CA ASP A 25 -6.20 13.07 16.53
C ASP A 25 -4.72 13.07 16.12
N ALA A 26 -4.38 12.38 15.05
CA ALA A 26 -3.00 12.28 14.57
C ALA A 26 -2.47 13.60 14.00
N PHE A 27 -3.34 14.40 13.38
CA PHE A 27 -2.98 15.66 12.75
C PHE A 27 -3.44 16.92 13.50
N LYS A 28 -3.91 16.80 14.75
CA LYS A 28 -4.42 17.94 15.55
C LYS A 28 -3.41 19.09 15.76
N PHE A 29 -2.12 18.85 15.55
CA PHE A 29 -1.06 19.86 15.66
C PHE A 29 -0.96 20.77 14.43
N VAL A 30 -1.66 20.48 13.32
CA VAL A 30 -1.64 21.34 12.13
C VAL A 30 -2.67 22.48 12.24
N SER A 31 -2.42 23.59 11.55
CA SER A 31 -3.29 24.75 11.63
C SER A 31 -4.58 24.63 10.82
N LYS A 32 -4.59 23.77 9.81
CA LYS A 32 -5.78 23.53 8.97
C LYS A 32 -5.77 22.11 8.41
N ILE A 33 -6.90 21.43 8.51
CA ILE A 33 -7.18 20.14 7.88
C ILE A 33 -8.37 20.34 6.94
N GLU A 34 -8.27 19.85 5.72
CA GLU A 34 -9.39 19.67 4.79
C GLU A 34 -9.47 18.19 4.40
N TYR A 35 -10.68 17.69 4.17
CA TYR A 35 -10.91 16.32 3.70
C TYR A 35 -11.51 16.32 2.30
N LEU A 36 -11.03 15.41 1.45
CA LEU A 36 -11.61 15.14 0.14
C LEU A 36 -11.62 13.64 -0.12
N ILE A 37 -12.79 13.04 -0.03
CA ILE A 37 -12.99 11.61 -0.21
C ILE A 37 -13.63 11.34 -1.57
N ILE A 38 -13.10 10.37 -2.30
CA ILE A 38 -13.66 9.92 -3.58
C ILE A 38 -14.25 8.52 -3.38
N GLU A 39 -15.53 8.38 -3.63
CA GLU A 39 -16.27 7.13 -3.48
C GLU A 39 -16.61 6.55 -4.86
N SER A 40 -16.53 5.22 -4.97
CA SER A 40 -17.14 4.49 -6.07
C SER A 40 -17.49 3.05 -5.68
N ASP A 41 -18.55 2.53 -6.30
CA ASP A 41 -18.93 1.11 -6.25
C ASP A 41 -19.32 0.58 -4.87
N SER A 42 -19.67 1.41 -3.89
CA SER A 42 -20.18 0.95 -2.59
C SER A 42 -21.57 0.31 -2.73
N GLN A 43 -21.78 -0.75 -1.93
CA GLN A 43 -23.03 -1.53 -1.86
C GLN A 43 -23.60 -1.57 -0.43
N ASP A 44 -22.91 -0.94 0.51
CA ASP A 44 -23.28 -0.75 1.90
C ASP A 44 -23.72 0.72 2.14
N ASN A 45 -23.86 1.12 3.39
CA ASN A 45 -24.28 2.47 3.75
C ASN A 45 -23.14 3.52 3.69
N THR A 46 -22.02 3.24 3.03
CA THR A 46 -20.88 4.18 2.95
C THR A 46 -21.30 5.58 2.50
N ILE A 47 -22.19 5.70 1.48
CA ILE A 47 -22.62 7.01 0.97
C ILE A 47 -23.46 7.76 2.01
N GLU A 48 -24.29 7.08 2.77
CA GLU A 48 -25.08 7.67 3.86
C GLU A 48 -24.16 8.22 4.95
N TYR A 49 -23.15 7.44 5.39
CA TYR A 49 -22.16 7.90 6.36
C TYR A 49 -21.34 9.10 5.84
N LEU A 50 -20.94 9.11 4.57
CA LEU A 50 -20.27 10.26 3.97
C LEU A 50 -21.12 11.54 4.01
N ASN A 51 -22.43 11.43 3.79
CA ASN A 51 -23.38 12.56 3.90
C ASN A 51 -23.50 13.03 5.36
N LEU A 52 -23.64 12.11 6.33
CA LEU A 52 -23.70 12.45 7.75
C LEU A 52 -22.44 13.21 8.20
N ILE A 53 -21.26 12.73 7.82
CA ILE A 53 -19.99 13.39 8.14
C ILE A 53 -19.91 14.77 7.48
N LYS A 54 -20.26 14.89 6.21
CA LYS A 54 -20.26 16.18 5.50
C LYS A 54 -21.18 17.21 6.15
N ASN A 55 -22.33 16.78 6.66
CA ASN A 55 -23.28 17.68 7.34
C ASN A 55 -22.76 18.12 8.72
N SER A 56 -21.99 17.29 9.41
CA SER A 56 -21.45 17.58 10.74
C SER A 56 -20.07 18.25 10.73
N LYS A 57 -19.29 18.09 9.66
CA LYS A 57 -17.88 18.51 9.56
C LYS A 57 -17.66 19.45 8.37
N LYS A 58 -17.57 20.76 8.63
CA LYS A 58 -17.46 21.82 7.58
C LYS A 58 -16.26 21.66 6.65
N ASN A 59 -15.17 21.07 7.11
CA ASN A 59 -13.94 20.83 6.36
C ASN A 59 -13.90 19.46 5.67
N PHE A 60 -15.07 18.83 5.52
CA PHE A 60 -15.20 17.51 4.87
C PHE A 60 -15.97 17.63 3.56
N ASN A 61 -15.36 17.14 2.47
CA ASN A 61 -15.99 17.06 1.17
C ASN A 61 -15.84 15.64 0.61
N PHE A 62 -16.80 15.21 -0.17
CA PHE A 62 -16.68 13.97 -0.92
C PHE A 62 -17.36 14.08 -2.29
N LYS A 63 -16.96 13.19 -3.21
CA LYS A 63 -17.57 12.99 -4.50
C LYS A 63 -17.78 11.50 -4.74
N SER A 64 -18.99 11.09 -5.12
CA SER A 64 -19.29 9.71 -5.53
C SER A 64 -19.36 9.61 -7.05
N PHE A 65 -18.84 8.50 -7.58
CA PHE A 65 -18.93 8.13 -8.99
C PHE A 65 -19.87 6.95 -9.21
N GLY A 66 -20.59 6.50 -8.19
CA GLY A 66 -21.56 5.41 -8.29
C GLY A 66 -20.92 4.12 -8.80
N LYS A 67 -21.54 3.45 -9.76
CA LYS A 67 -21.11 2.14 -10.29
C LYS A 67 -20.01 2.28 -11.36
N LEU A 68 -18.86 2.80 -10.99
CA LEU A 68 -17.72 3.05 -11.89
C LEU A 68 -17.16 1.77 -12.53
N ARG A 69 -17.34 0.60 -11.90
CA ARG A 69 -16.90 -0.69 -12.46
C ARG A 69 -17.59 -1.06 -13.77
N ASN A 70 -18.77 -0.48 -14.06
CA ASN A 70 -19.48 -0.74 -15.30
C ASN A 70 -18.76 -0.13 -16.51
N THR A 71 -18.00 0.95 -16.31
CA THR A 71 -17.25 1.66 -17.36
C THR A 71 -15.74 1.40 -17.27
N ILE A 72 -15.22 1.12 -16.08
CA ILE A 72 -13.81 0.80 -15.84
C ILE A 72 -13.74 -0.53 -15.08
N PRO A 73 -13.69 -1.69 -15.79
CA PRO A 73 -13.72 -3.02 -15.15
C PRO A 73 -12.50 -3.32 -14.27
N GLU A 74 -11.31 -2.85 -14.64
CA GLU A 74 -10.06 -3.14 -13.94
C GLU A 74 -9.94 -2.33 -12.64
N ARG A 75 -9.70 -3.05 -11.54
CA ARG A 75 -9.64 -2.45 -10.21
C ARG A 75 -8.60 -1.34 -10.10
N THR A 76 -7.38 -1.57 -10.58
CA THR A 76 -6.28 -0.59 -10.46
C THR A 76 -6.53 0.67 -11.30
N LYS A 77 -7.17 0.54 -12.47
CA LYS A 77 -7.60 1.68 -13.29
C LYS A 77 -8.67 2.50 -12.58
N ARG A 78 -9.65 1.86 -11.90
CA ARG A 78 -10.68 2.57 -11.12
C ARG A 78 -10.08 3.35 -9.97
N ILE A 79 -9.18 2.72 -9.19
CA ILE A 79 -8.51 3.40 -8.08
C ILE A 79 -7.68 4.57 -8.61
N ALA A 80 -6.91 4.38 -9.69
CA ALA A 80 -6.16 5.45 -10.32
C ALA A 80 -7.07 6.60 -10.80
N PHE A 81 -8.23 6.29 -11.39
CA PHE A 81 -9.23 7.29 -11.77
C PHE A 81 -9.69 8.10 -10.55
N CYS A 82 -10.11 7.44 -9.48
CA CYS A 82 -10.56 8.12 -8.26
C CYS A 82 -9.44 8.96 -7.61
N ARG A 83 -8.20 8.45 -7.58
CA ARG A 83 -7.06 9.19 -7.05
C ARG A 83 -6.72 10.41 -7.92
N ASN A 84 -6.86 10.32 -9.23
CA ASN A 84 -6.68 11.47 -10.13
C ASN A 84 -7.75 12.55 -9.92
N GLU A 85 -8.95 12.19 -9.48
CA GLU A 85 -9.96 13.19 -9.14
C GLU A 85 -9.52 14.08 -7.99
N TYR A 86 -9.03 13.52 -6.86
CA TYR A 86 -8.54 14.40 -5.79
C TYR A 86 -7.28 15.19 -6.20
N LEU A 87 -6.45 14.71 -7.12
CA LEU A 87 -5.34 15.51 -7.67
C LEU A 87 -5.83 16.71 -8.48
N LYS A 88 -6.95 16.58 -9.23
CA LYS A 88 -7.56 17.72 -9.92
C LYS A 88 -8.02 18.79 -8.93
N TYR A 89 -8.68 18.37 -7.85
CA TYR A 89 -9.10 19.29 -6.80
C TYR A 89 -7.91 19.93 -6.09
N LEU A 90 -6.87 19.16 -5.76
CA LEU A 90 -5.65 19.66 -5.15
C LEU A 90 -5.01 20.81 -5.97
N ARG A 91 -5.13 20.73 -7.30
CA ARG A 91 -4.59 21.74 -8.23
C ARG A 91 -5.53 22.91 -8.47
N SER A 92 -6.71 22.93 -7.86
CA SER A 92 -7.65 24.04 -7.95
C SER A 92 -7.32 25.13 -6.93
N GLU A 93 -7.83 26.34 -7.18
CA GLU A 93 -7.67 27.50 -6.28
C GLU A 93 -8.12 27.21 -4.84
N LYS A 94 -9.20 26.41 -4.69
CA LYS A 94 -9.75 26.03 -3.38
C LYS A 94 -8.71 25.45 -2.42
N TYR A 95 -7.73 24.69 -2.94
CA TYR A 95 -6.71 24.01 -2.15
C TYR A 95 -5.30 24.57 -2.37
N SER A 96 -5.16 25.73 -3.01
CA SER A 96 -3.86 26.36 -3.35
C SER A 96 -3.00 26.66 -2.13
N GLU A 97 -3.61 26.88 -0.97
CA GLU A 97 -2.92 27.14 0.29
C GLU A 97 -2.40 25.89 1.03
N MET A 98 -2.76 24.68 0.57
CA MET A 98 -2.32 23.44 1.20
C MET A 98 -0.83 23.20 0.95
N GLN A 99 -0.14 22.76 1.98
CA GLN A 99 1.30 22.49 1.95
C GLN A 99 1.59 21.00 1.78
N TYR A 100 0.71 20.15 2.33
CA TYR A 100 0.85 18.69 2.28
C TYR A 100 -0.46 18.05 1.81
N LEU A 101 -0.30 17.00 1.00
CA LEU A 101 -1.34 16.04 0.70
C LEU A 101 -1.09 14.80 1.57
N VAL A 102 -2.07 14.41 2.35
CA VAL A 102 -2.08 13.15 3.10
C VAL A 102 -3.03 12.20 2.39
N VAL A 103 -2.51 11.12 1.83
CA VAL A 103 -3.32 10.07 1.22
C VAL A 103 -3.50 8.96 2.25
N ALA A 104 -4.74 8.55 2.51
CA ALA A 104 -5.07 7.58 3.54
C ALA A 104 -6.09 6.55 3.06
N ASP A 105 -5.96 5.30 3.53
CA ASP A 105 -6.99 4.26 3.39
C ASP A 105 -7.99 4.36 4.55
N PHE A 106 -9.27 4.12 4.25
CA PHE A 106 -10.38 4.23 5.21
C PHE A 106 -11.05 2.88 5.50
N ASP A 107 -10.38 1.79 5.18
CA ASP A 107 -10.87 0.41 5.33
C ASP A 107 -10.58 -0.22 6.70
N GLY A 108 -10.14 0.60 7.68
CA GLY A 108 -9.86 0.19 9.05
C GLY A 108 -8.41 -0.18 9.33
N VAL A 109 -7.50 -0.07 8.36
CA VAL A 109 -6.07 -0.28 8.60
C VAL A 109 -5.46 0.81 9.50
N ILE A 110 -6.07 2.00 9.50
CA ILE A 110 -5.67 3.13 10.33
C ILE A 110 -6.42 3.06 11.67
N ASN A 111 -5.79 2.49 12.71
CA ASN A 111 -6.41 2.30 14.02
C ASN A 111 -5.45 2.45 15.22
N GLU A 112 -4.16 2.73 14.98
CA GLU A 112 -3.17 2.97 16.04
C GLU A 112 -2.38 4.28 15.83
N ILE A 113 -2.64 5.05 14.76
CA ILE A 113 -1.93 6.30 14.49
C ILE A 113 -2.27 7.36 15.56
N ASN A 114 -1.29 8.19 15.87
CA ASN A 114 -1.45 9.33 16.78
C ASN A 114 -0.47 10.47 16.41
N GLU A 115 -0.59 11.60 17.11
CA GLU A 115 0.22 12.80 16.87
C GLU A 115 1.73 12.54 16.90
N SER A 116 2.23 11.78 17.89
CA SER A 116 3.67 11.53 18.03
C SER A 116 4.23 10.71 16.87
N LYS A 117 3.45 9.73 16.37
CA LYS A 117 3.80 8.89 15.23
C LYS A 117 3.86 9.72 13.94
N VAL A 118 2.91 10.64 13.72
CA VAL A 118 2.95 11.54 12.56
C VAL A 118 4.08 12.55 12.70
N LYS A 119 4.26 13.17 13.87
CA LYS A 119 5.36 14.12 14.12
C LYS A 119 6.75 13.49 13.89
N SER A 120 6.90 12.18 14.09
CA SER A 120 8.17 11.50 13.79
C SER A 120 8.60 11.67 12.34
N SER A 121 7.65 11.81 11.39
CA SER A 121 7.95 12.03 9.98
C SER A 121 8.65 13.37 9.71
N PHE A 122 8.40 14.37 10.54
CA PHE A 122 8.99 15.72 10.40
C PHE A 122 10.33 15.88 11.10
N LYS A 123 10.86 14.83 11.78
CA LYS A 123 12.22 14.83 12.33
C LYS A 123 13.29 14.73 11.25
N LYS A 124 12.97 14.15 10.09
CA LYS A 124 13.80 14.15 8.89
C LYS A 124 13.28 15.24 7.95
N LEU A 125 14.14 16.13 7.50
CA LEU A 125 13.74 17.28 6.70
C LEU A 125 13.80 17.03 5.20
N ASP A 126 14.66 16.12 4.75
CA ASP A 126 14.99 15.88 3.36
C ASP A 126 14.19 14.71 2.76
N TRP A 127 12.87 14.75 2.81
CA TRP A 127 11.97 13.84 2.12
C TRP A 127 10.90 14.64 1.35
N ASP A 128 10.38 14.05 0.30
CA ASP A 128 9.28 14.58 -0.50
C ASP A 128 8.00 13.78 -0.30
N VAL A 129 8.17 12.48 -0.06
CA VAL A 129 7.10 11.56 0.33
C VAL A 129 7.53 10.75 1.54
N CYS A 130 6.68 10.71 2.56
CA CYS A 130 6.89 9.90 3.75
C CYS A 130 5.71 8.96 3.92
N THR A 131 5.96 7.64 3.89
CA THR A 131 4.92 6.61 3.95
C THR A 131 4.93 5.87 5.27
N ALA A 132 3.80 5.29 5.62
CA ALA A 132 3.58 4.63 6.90
C ALA A 132 4.15 3.21 6.96
N ASN A 133 4.11 2.67 8.19
CA ASN A 133 4.45 1.30 8.55
C ASN A 133 3.34 0.70 9.41
N CYS A 134 3.38 -0.63 9.60
CA CYS A 134 2.53 -1.36 10.53
C CYS A 134 3.30 -1.86 11.75
N SER A 135 2.58 -2.10 12.86
CA SER A 135 3.20 -2.49 14.15
C SER A 135 3.78 -3.90 14.15
N ASP A 136 3.45 -4.73 13.18
CA ASP A 136 3.97 -6.10 13.06
C ASP A 136 4.83 -6.32 11.80
N TYR A 137 4.26 -6.15 10.61
CA TYR A 137 4.96 -6.32 9.33
C TYR A 137 4.57 -5.23 8.34
N TYR A 138 5.53 -4.78 7.53
CA TYR A 138 5.20 -3.98 6.37
C TYR A 138 4.47 -4.86 5.35
N TYR A 139 3.17 -4.63 5.15
CA TYR A 139 2.31 -5.55 4.40
C TYR A 139 2.15 -5.17 2.92
N ASP A 140 2.32 -3.89 2.57
CA ASP A 140 1.96 -3.36 1.26
C ASP A 140 3.06 -3.57 0.21
N ILE A 141 3.34 -4.85 -0.08
CA ILE A 141 4.37 -5.26 -1.05
C ILE A 141 3.94 -4.90 -2.49
N TYR A 142 2.63 -4.71 -2.72
CA TYR A 142 2.13 -4.34 -4.04
C TYR A 142 2.54 -2.91 -4.44
N ALA A 143 2.55 -1.97 -3.50
CA ALA A 143 3.04 -0.61 -3.70
C ALA A 143 4.57 -0.47 -3.54
N LEU A 144 5.24 -1.48 -2.95
CA LEU A 144 6.65 -1.39 -2.63
C LEU A 144 7.53 -1.59 -3.87
N ARG A 145 8.47 -0.65 -4.08
CA ARG A 145 9.62 -0.79 -4.98
C ARG A 145 10.88 -0.37 -4.25
N HIS A 146 11.85 -1.27 -4.19
CA HIS A 146 13.16 -1.05 -3.59
C HIS A 146 14.16 -1.99 -4.25
N PRO A 147 15.37 -1.54 -4.64
CA PRO A 147 16.30 -2.31 -5.50
C PRO A 147 16.65 -3.71 -4.97
N TYR A 148 16.75 -3.87 -3.65
CA TYR A 148 17.12 -5.15 -3.04
C TYR A 148 15.96 -5.89 -2.37
N TRP A 149 14.97 -5.17 -1.83
CA TRP A 149 13.88 -5.76 -1.07
C TRP A 149 12.69 -6.17 -1.94
N SER A 150 12.31 -5.30 -2.89
CA SER A 150 11.18 -5.54 -3.81
C SER A 150 11.47 -4.89 -5.17
N PRO A 151 12.39 -5.47 -5.97
CA PRO A 151 12.88 -4.82 -7.20
C PRO A 151 11.85 -4.80 -8.32
N ASN A 152 10.83 -5.65 -8.26
CA ASN A 152 9.81 -5.80 -9.30
C ASN A 152 8.40 -5.88 -8.70
N ASP A 153 7.39 -5.79 -9.57
CA ASP A 153 6.00 -6.00 -9.19
C ASP A 153 5.80 -7.43 -8.66
N CYS A 154 5.27 -7.53 -7.44
CA CYS A 154 5.14 -8.81 -6.75
C CYS A 154 4.13 -9.76 -7.43
N MET A 155 3.11 -9.21 -8.12
CA MET A 155 2.11 -10.03 -8.83
C MET A 155 2.66 -10.52 -10.17
N ILE A 156 3.49 -9.72 -10.83
CA ILE A 156 4.22 -10.15 -12.04
C ILE A 156 5.23 -11.24 -11.65
N ALA A 157 6.01 -11.03 -10.59
CA ALA A 157 6.95 -12.03 -10.09
C ALA A 157 6.24 -13.35 -9.70
N ALA A 158 5.03 -13.29 -9.12
CA ALA A 158 4.25 -14.48 -8.83
C ALA A 158 3.87 -15.25 -10.11
N LYS A 159 3.43 -14.55 -11.17
CA LYS A 159 3.12 -15.19 -12.46
C LYS A 159 4.36 -15.82 -13.12
N GLU A 160 5.51 -15.16 -13.00
CA GLU A 160 6.78 -15.71 -13.51
C GLU A 160 7.18 -16.99 -12.75
N ASN A 161 7.05 -17.00 -11.44
CA ASN A 161 7.26 -18.19 -10.61
C ASN A 161 6.32 -19.34 -11.00
N GLU A 162 5.05 -19.06 -11.33
CA GLU A 162 4.11 -20.07 -11.83
C GLU A 162 4.57 -20.66 -13.18
N LYS A 163 5.11 -19.84 -14.09
CA LYS A 163 5.71 -20.32 -15.37
C LYS A 163 6.92 -21.22 -15.15
N LEU A 164 7.65 -21.03 -14.05
CA LEU A 164 8.77 -21.90 -13.63
C LEU A 164 8.30 -23.19 -12.95
N GLY A 165 6.98 -23.42 -12.85
CA GLY A 165 6.39 -24.65 -12.30
C GLY A 165 6.04 -24.58 -10.81
N LEU A 166 6.13 -23.42 -10.15
CA LEU A 166 5.66 -23.30 -8.77
C LEU A 166 4.13 -23.29 -8.72
N LYS A 167 3.57 -23.89 -7.66
CA LYS A 167 2.13 -23.77 -7.39
C LYS A 167 1.78 -22.32 -7.05
N LYS A 168 0.58 -21.87 -7.39
CA LYS A 168 0.10 -20.51 -7.12
C LYS A 168 0.33 -20.04 -5.68
N SER A 169 0.08 -20.90 -4.68
CA SER A 169 0.32 -20.57 -3.27
C SER A 169 1.81 -20.37 -2.94
N GLN A 170 2.71 -21.13 -3.55
CA GLN A 170 4.16 -20.96 -3.40
C GLN A 170 4.62 -19.68 -4.09
N SER A 171 4.12 -19.42 -5.29
CA SER A 171 4.44 -18.20 -6.06
C SER A 171 4.06 -16.95 -5.30
N ILE A 172 2.85 -16.90 -4.75
CA ILE A 172 2.40 -15.78 -3.89
C ILE A 172 3.24 -15.69 -2.61
N PHE A 173 3.57 -16.82 -1.98
CA PHE A 173 4.41 -16.80 -0.80
C PHE A 173 5.76 -16.14 -1.08
N TYR A 174 6.49 -16.56 -2.12
CA TYR A 174 7.80 -16.00 -2.45
C TYR A 174 7.73 -14.55 -2.92
N SER A 175 6.72 -14.20 -3.70
CA SER A 175 6.64 -12.87 -4.31
C SER A 175 6.04 -11.82 -3.39
N VAL A 176 5.23 -12.20 -2.42
CA VAL A 176 4.50 -11.28 -1.53
C VAL A 176 4.87 -11.52 -0.07
N TYR A 177 4.46 -12.67 0.51
CA TYR A 177 4.53 -12.86 1.96
C TYR A 177 5.95 -12.94 2.52
N SER A 178 6.90 -13.51 1.77
CA SER A 178 8.30 -13.57 2.20
C SER A 178 8.98 -12.20 2.25
N ARG A 179 8.45 -11.24 1.49
CA ARG A 179 8.93 -9.85 1.48
C ARG A 179 8.36 -9.00 2.61
N MET A 180 7.33 -9.48 3.32
CA MET A 180 6.76 -8.77 4.47
C MET A 180 7.69 -8.90 5.67
N ILE A 181 8.42 -7.84 6.01
CA ILE A 181 9.37 -7.82 7.12
C ILE A 181 8.91 -6.86 8.23
N ASN A 182 9.38 -7.09 9.44
CA ASN A 182 9.11 -6.19 10.55
C ASN A 182 10.11 -5.03 10.53
N LEU A 183 9.61 -3.81 10.32
CA LEU A 183 10.42 -2.60 10.24
C LEU A 183 10.60 -1.89 11.59
N ASN A 184 9.91 -2.29 12.66
CA ASN A 184 9.94 -1.59 13.95
C ASN A 184 11.33 -1.62 14.61
N LYS A 185 12.20 -2.53 14.18
CA LYS A 185 13.59 -2.65 14.64
C LYS A 185 14.55 -1.69 13.94
N TYR A 186 14.10 -1.03 12.86
CA TYR A 186 14.92 -0.08 12.11
C TYR A 186 14.72 1.33 12.66
N PRO A 187 15.77 1.97 13.18
CA PRO A 187 15.66 3.29 13.79
C PRO A 187 15.56 4.41 12.75
N SER A 188 15.97 4.15 11.52
CA SER A 188 16.11 5.14 10.46
C SER A 188 15.05 5.00 9.37
N PHE A 189 14.74 6.09 8.70
CA PHE A 189 13.93 6.10 7.49
C PHE A 189 14.55 5.21 6.40
N ILE A 190 13.72 4.49 5.68
CA ILE A 190 14.13 3.59 4.61
C ILE A 190 13.79 4.26 3.28
N GLU A 191 14.82 4.62 2.50
CA GLU A 191 14.60 5.16 1.16
C GLU A 191 14.09 4.07 0.23
N VAL A 192 13.09 4.41 -0.59
CA VAL A 192 12.43 3.48 -1.52
C VAL A 192 12.11 4.20 -2.84
N ASP A 193 11.88 3.44 -3.90
CA ASP A 193 11.37 3.99 -5.14
C ASP A 193 9.85 4.16 -5.12
N SER A 194 9.15 3.34 -4.37
CA SER A 194 7.72 3.44 -4.10
C SER A 194 7.35 2.69 -2.83
N ALA A 195 6.38 3.23 -2.07
CA ALA A 195 5.72 2.59 -0.94
C ALA A 195 4.41 3.33 -0.63
N PHE A 196 3.51 2.69 0.16
CA PHE A 196 2.32 3.38 0.64
C PHE A 196 1.98 2.98 2.09
N GLY A 197 1.67 1.70 2.31
CA GLY A 197 1.44 1.17 3.64
C GLY A 197 0.16 1.69 4.31
N GLY A 198 -0.85 2.14 3.54
CA GLY A 198 -2.14 2.63 4.02
C GLY A 198 -2.19 4.12 4.37
N LEU A 199 -1.03 4.81 4.50
CA LEU A 199 -0.95 6.27 4.66
C LEU A 199 0.36 6.82 4.10
N ALA A 200 0.28 7.92 3.35
CA ALA A 200 1.45 8.65 2.85
C ALA A 200 1.24 10.15 2.94
N ILE A 201 2.29 10.88 3.32
CA ILE A 201 2.37 12.33 3.40
C ILE A 201 3.25 12.82 2.25
N TYR A 202 2.71 13.66 1.40
CA TYR A 202 3.40 14.25 0.24
C TYR A 202 3.59 15.76 0.47
N LYS A 203 4.78 16.29 0.24
CA LYS A 203 4.94 17.74 0.03
C LYS A 203 4.32 18.10 -1.31
N ILE A 204 3.33 18.98 -1.33
CA ILE A 204 2.62 19.34 -2.56
C ILE A 204 3.58 19.98 -3.59
N SER A 205 4.56 20.73 -3.13
CA SER A 205 5.60 21.32 -3.98
C SER A 205 6.45 20.32 -4.74
N SER A 206 6.54 19.08 -4.25
CA SER A 206 7.31 17.99 -4.87
C SER A 206 6.45 17.11 -5.81
N ILE A 207 5.16 17.40 -5.96
CA ILE A 207 4.28 16.69 -6.90
C ILE A 207 4.33 17.42 -8.26
N PRO A 208 4.93 16.83 -9.30
CA PRO A 208 4.97 17.46 -10.63
C PRO A 208 3.57 17.76 -11.17
N LYS A 209 3.40 18.86 -11.90
CA LYS A 209 2.09 19.25 -12.47
C LYS A 209 1.49 18.18 -13.40
N ASN A 210 2.34 17.43 -14.10
CA ASN A 210 1.95 16.36 -15.00
C ASN A 210 1.80 14.99 -14.30
N ALA A 211 2.13 14.88 -13.00
CA ALA A 211 2.01 13.64 -12.26
C ALA A 211 0.55 13.18 -12.19
N LYS A 212 0.34 11.88 -12.39
CA LYS A 212 -0.96 11.24 -12.35
C LYS A 212 -0.83 9.80 -11.85
N TYR A 213 -1.89 9.30 -11.25
CA TYR A 213 -2.00 7.88 -10.93
C TYR A 213 -2.31 7.09 -12.19
N ILE A 214 -1.63 5.97 -12.39
CA ILE A 214 -1.82 5.08 -13.53
C ILE A 214 -1.88 3.65 -12.99
N GLY A 215 -2.98 2.94 -13.28
CA GLY A 215 -3.24 1.60 -12.73
C GLY A 215 -2.75 0.44 -13.59
N VAL A 216 -1.99 0.70 -14.64
CA VAL A 216 -1.42 -0.32 -15.55
C VAL A 216 -0.01 0.06 -15.97
N ASP A 217 0.84 -0.93 -16.17
CA ASP A 217 2.18 -0.74 -16.70
C ASP A 217 2.18 -0.53 -18.24
N LYS A 218 3.35 -0.33 -18.83
CA LYS A 218 3.55 -0.16 -20.29
C LYS A 218 3.07 -1.35 -21.11
N ASN A 219 2.94 -2.54 -20.52
CA ASN A 219 2.46 -3.76 -21.13
C ASN A 219 0.97 -4.00 -20.87
N ASN A 220 0.25 -3.00 -20.32
CA ASN A 220 -1.15 -3.06 -19.92
C ASN A 220 -1.44 -4.09 -18.81
N ASN A 221 -0.45 -4.55 -18.04
CA ASN A 221 -0.67 -5.35 -16.84
C ASN A 221 -1.12 -4.44 -15.70
N GLN A 222 -2.07 -4.90 -14.88
CA GLN A 222 -2.44 -4.19 -13.67
C GLN A 222 -1.23 -4.06 -12.73
N THR A 223 -0.95 -2.85 -12.27
CA THR A 223 0.06 -2.53 -11.27
C THR A 223 -0.50 -1.59 -10.23
N CYS A 224 0.17 -1.47 -9.08
CA CYS A 224 -0.22 -0.51 -8.06
C CYS A 224 -0.07 0.91 -8.59
N GLU A 225 -1.13 1.69 -8.51
CA GLU A 225 -1.19 3.05 -9.06
C GLU A 225 -0.24 4.02 -8.35
N HIS A 226 0.14 3.73 -7.10
CA HIS A 226 1.17 4.51 -6.38
C HIS A 226 2.54 4.39 -7.04
N VAL A 227 2.88 3.23 -7.61
CA VAL A 227 4.20 3.01 -8.22
C VAL A 227 4.46 4.02 -9.32
N LEU A 228 3.54 4.10 -10.29
CA LEU A 228 3.70 5.01 -11.42
C LEU A 228 3.55 6.49 -11.00
N PHE A 229 2.73 6.79 -9.99
CA PHE A 229 2.67 8.14 -9.42
C PHE A 229 3.99 8.54 -8.75
N HIS A 230 4.64 7.62 -8.05
CA HIS A 230 5.93 7.84 -7.43
C HIS A 230 7.07 7.98 -8.45
N GLU A 231 6.98 7.31 -9.61
CA GLU A 231 7.94 7.50 -10.71
C GLU A 231 7.98 8.96 -11.19
N PHE A 232 6.84 9.67 -11.28
CA PHE A 232 6.84 11.09 -11.61
C PHE A 232 7.63 11.92 -10.59
N ILE A 233 7.47 11.62 -9.29
CA ILE A 233 8.16 12.32 -8.21
C ILE A 233 9.66 11.99 -8.23
N LYS A 234 10.03 10.72 -8.34
CA LYS A 234 11.44 10.27 -8.44
C LYS A 234 12.15 10.86 -9.64
N ASN A 235 11.52 10.87 -10.81
CA ASN A 235 12.08 11.43 -12.04
C ASN A 235 12.30 12.95 -11.96
N SER A 236 11.62 13.63 -11.03
CA SER A 236 11.85 15.05 -10.72
C SER A 236 12.84 15.25 -9.58
N GLY A 237 13.59 14.21 -9.16
CA GLY A 237 14.59 14.27 -8.10
C GLY A 237 14.02 14.10 -6.69
N GLY A 238 12.73 13.79 -6.54
CA GLY A 238 12.08 13.64 -5.25
C GLY A 238 12.51 12.37 -4.50
N LYS A 239 12.52 12.44 -3.18
CA LYS A 239 12.92 11.37 -2.26
C LYS A 239 11.72 10.79 -1.52
N ILE A 240 11.58 9.48 -1.56
CA ILE A 240 10.48 8.72 -0.96
C ILE A 240 11.04 7.84 0.15
N PHE A 241 10.41 7.90 1.33
CA PHE A 241 10.84 7.11 2.48
C PHE A 241 9.66 6.41 3.15
N ILE A 242 9.92 5.20 3.65
CA ILE A 242 9.10 4.60 4.69
C ILE A 242 9.62 5.10 6.03
N ASN A 243 8.73 5.61 6.89
CA ASN A 243 9.05 5.93 8.28
C ASN A 243 8.65 4.76 9.19
N PRO A 244 9.60 3.98 9.73
CA PRO A 244 9.28 2.86 10.61
C PRO A 244 8.52 3.24 11.87
N GLN A 245 8.60 4.51 12.31
CA GLN A 245 7.92 5.02 13.50
C GLN A 245 6.50 5.53 13.21
N MET A 246 6.13 5.78 11.95
CA MET A 246 4.79 6.19 11.57
C MET A 246 3.87 4.97 11.45
N ILE A 247 3.61 4.33 12.58
CA ILE A 247 2.78 3.12 12.70
C ILE A 247 1.31 3.51 12.67
N ILE A 248 0.56 3.01 11.70
CA ILE A 248 -0.88 3.30 11.54
C ILE A 248 -1.79 2.25 12.18
N GLY A 249 -1.30 1.02 12.36
CA GLY A 249 -2.05 -0.12 12.89
C GLY A 249 -1.30 -1.42 12.67
N LYS A 250 -1.99 -2.54 12.87
CA LYS A 250 -1.50 -3.87 12.50
C LYS A 250 -1.73 -4.13 11.02
N ALA A 251 -0.87 -4.92 10.41
CA ALA A 251 -1.10 -5.39 9.04
C ALA A 251 -2.43 -6.17 8.97
N PRO A 252 -3.27 -5.94 7.94
CA PRO A 252 -4.57 -6.62 7.81
C PRO A 252 -4.39 -8.14 7.82
N HIS A 253 -5.24 -8.84 8.58
CA HIS A 253 -5.16 -10.30 8.77
C HIS A 253 -5.17 -11.07 7.44
N GLU A 254 -5.88 -10.58 6.45
CA GLU A 254 -5.98 -11.19 5.13
C GLU A 254 -4.63 -11.24 4.41
N HIS A 255 -3.76 -10.26 4.67
CA HIS A 255 -2.43 -10.15 4.08
C HIS A 255 -1.36 -10.91 4.87
N VAL A 256 -1.66 -11.40 6.08
CA VAL A 256 -0.66 -12.01 6.99
C VAL A 256 -0.98 -13.47 7.33
N ARG A 257 -1.71 -14.18 6.47
CA ARG A 257 -2.16 -15.57 6.68
C ARG A 257 -1.06 -16.58 7.05
N TYR A 258 0.21 -16.27 6.82
CA TYR A 258 1.35 -17.16 7.08
C TYR A 258 2.15 -16.76 8.33
N LYS A 259 1.51 -16.15 9.35
CA LYS A 259 2.16 -15.63 10.58
C LYS A 259 2.75 -16.68 11.53
N LYS A 260 2.45 -17.95 11.40
CA LYS A 260 3.04 -18.95 12.30
C LYS A 260 4.52 -19.12 11.93
N HIS A 261 5.41 -18.58 12.76
CA HIS A 261 6.87 -18.72 12.65
C HIS A 261 7.32 -20.13 12.30
N PHE A 262 6.63 -21.15 12.84
CA PHE A 262 6.87 -22.55 12.57
C PHE A 262 6.60 -22.94 11.10
N GLY A 263 5.55 -22.43 10.49
CA GLY A 263 5.25 -22.68 9.07
C GLY A 263 6.24 -22.04 8.11
N ARG A 264 6.80 -20.86 8.46
CA ARG A 264 7.87 -20.19 7.70
C ARG A 264 9.18 -20.97 7.76
N ILE A 265 9.56 -21.43 8.93
CA ILE A 265 10.78 -22.23 9.16
C ILE A 265 10.67 -23.58 8.43
N ILE A 266 9.57 -24.31 8.58
CA ILE A 266 9.34 -25.58 7.88
C ILE A 266 9.32 -25.37 6.36
N PHE A 267 8.72 -24.31 5.87
CA PHE A 267 8.67 -24.03 4.44
C PHE A 267 10.05 -23.65 3.90
N PHE A 268 10.81 -22.82 4.61
CA PHE A 268 12.19 -22.46 4.26
C PHE A 268 13.08 -23.69 4.23
N PHE A 269 13.10 -24.50 5.29
CA PHE A 269 13.87 -25.74 5.31
C PHE A 269 13.42 -26.73 4.24
N LYS A 270 12.12 -26.85 3.99
CA LYS A 270 11.60 -27.75 2.97
C LYS A 270 11.99 -27.31 1.56
N THR A 271 12.06 -26.03 1.27
CA THR A 271 12.45 -25.50 -0.04
C THR A 271 13.95 -25.48 -0.23
N GLU A 272 14.73 -25.15 0.79
CA GLU A 272 16.19 -25.26 0.75
C GLU A 272 16.64 -26.73 0.63
N ILE A 273 16.03 -27.62 1.39
CA ILE A 273 16.28 -29.05 1.26
C ILE A 273 15.90 -29.55 -0.14
N ILE A 274 14.74 -29.18 -0.69
CA ILE A 274 14.34 -29.58 -2.05
C ILE A 274 15.32 -29.01 -3.08
N TYR A 275 15.73 -27.74 -2.97
CA TYR A 275 16.71 -27.11 -3.85
C TYR A 275 18.06 -27.81 -3.80
N LEU A 276 18.58 -28.13 -2.58
CA LEU A 276 19.81 -28.86 -2.40
C LEU A 276 19.73 -30.30 -2.94
N LEU A 277 18.56 -30.95 -2.75
CA LEU A 277 18.27 -32.27 -3.24
C LEU A 277 18.18 -32.30 -4.79
N GLU A 278 17.61 -31.26 -5.40
CA GLU A 278 17.51 -31.16 -6.86
C GLU A 278 18.83 -30.80 -7.54
N LYS A 279 19.76 -30.14 -6.85
CA LYS A 279 21.08 -29.80 -7.37
C LYS A 279 22.05 -30.99 -7.35
N ASN A 280 21.79 -31.99 -6.49
CA ASN A 280 22.66 -33.15 -6.36
C ASN A 280 22.11 -34.34 -7.18
N GLN A 281 22.83 -34.70 -8.26
CA GLN A 281 22.41 -35.80 -9.17
C GLN A 281 22.22 -37.13 -8.46
N LEU A 282 23.02 -37.43 -7.42
CA LEU A 282 22.93 -38.67 -6.64
C LEU A 282 21.60 -38.73 -5.87
N ILE A 283 21.18 -37.63 -5.31
CA ILE A 283 19.93 -37.51 -4.55
C ILE A 283 18.71 -37.58 -5.47
N LYS A 284 18.78 -37.05 -6.69
CA LYS A 284 17.73 -37.25 -7.72
C LYS A 284 17.52 -38.74 -8.04
N LEU A 285 18.61 -39.47 -8.11
CA LEU A 285 18.57 -40.92 -8.38
C LEU A 285 17.90 -41.67 -7.23
N ILE A 286 18.27 -41.39 -5.99
CA ILE A 286 17.69 -41.95 -4.77
C ILE A 286 16.18 -41.65 -4.66
N LEU A 287 15.78 -40.42 -4.85
CA LEU A 287 14.36 -40.01 -4.82
C LEU A 287 13.53 -40.66 -5.94
N ARG A 288 14.11 -40.85 -7.13
CA ARG A 288 13.47 -41.60 -8.22
C ARG A 288 13.22 -43.07 -7.85
N ASN A 289 14.19 -43.68 -7.18
CA ASN A 289 14.08 -45.06 -6.74
C ASN A 289 13.06 -45.22 -5.59
N ILE A 290 13.05 -44.35 -4.62
CA ILE A 290 12.04 -44.33 -3.54
C ILE A 290 10.63 -44.13 -4.10
N ARG A 291 10.41 -43.23 -5.06
CA ARG A 291 9.11 -43.02 -5.73
C ARG A 291 8.64 -44.26 -6.51
N LYS A 292 9.56 -45.07 -7.06
CA LYS A 292 9.24 -46.33 -7.71
C LYS A 292 8.80 -47.43 -6.72
N ILE A 293 9.35 -47.41 -5.49
CA ILE A 293 9.03 -48.37 -4.42
C ILE A 293 7.67 -48.02 -3.79
N ILE A 294 7.35 -46.75 -3.60
CA ILE A 294 6.07 -46.29 -2.99
C ILE A 294 4.88 -46.43 -3.98
N LYS A 295 5.13 -46.59 -5.28
CA LYS A 295 4.09 -46.79 -6.30
C LYS A 295 3.81 -48.28 -6.63
N LYS A 296 4.50 -49.20 -6.00
CA LYS A 296 4.18 -50.64 -5.95
C LYS A 296 3.45 -50.99 -4.65
#